data_99708590be8a5deeae9723dfc09322c2
#
_entry.id   99708590be8a5deeae9723dfc09322c2
#
_cell.length_a   1.000
_cell.length_b   1.000
_cell.length_c   1.000
_cell.angle_alpha   90.00
_cell.angle_beta   90.00
_cell.angle_gamma   90.00
#
_symmetry.space_group_name_H-M   'P 1'
#
loop_
_entity.id
_entity.type
_entity.pdbx_description
1 polymer ?
#
loop_
_entity_poly.entity_id
_entity_poly.type
_entity_poly.pdbx_seq_one_letter_code
_entity_poly.pdbx_strand_id
1 'polypeptide(L)'
;MSGASVWVCEDPGLCPYCGGWMKVQKTRPRIAKTLEFGSFRLVEVFHVCAGDCRHPSGALVTQRAQSVTQRLLPRSTVGYDVMTWAGLQRFLYHRQREETQAELERRGVALSTGELGKLQRRFLQYLERLHEDRTPALRTVLEMDGGWPLQADATGEGGRGTLLVALAGWRGWVLEAWKISTEC
;
A
#
# COMPACT_ATOMS: atom_id res chain seq x y z
N MET A 1 -17.04 22.87 8.48
CA MET A 1 -15.61 22.82 8.87
C MET A 1 -14.78 23.11 7.64
N SER A 2 -14.12 24.27 7.59
CA SER A 2 -13.23 24.64 6.49
C SER A 2 -11.96 23.79 6.63
N GLY A 3 -11.93 22.66 5.95
CA GLY A 3 -10.75 21.80 5.95
C GLY A 3 -9.58 22.50 5.27
N ALA A 4 -8.39 22.39 5.83
CA ALA A 4 -7.16 22.89 5.24
C ALA A 4 -7.05 22.41 3.79
N SER A 5 -6.72 23.31 2.86
CA SER A 5 -6.44 22.94 1.46
C SER A 5 -4.92 22.89 1.28
N VAL A 6 -4.44 21.76 0.75
CA VAL A 6 -3.03 21.57 0.41
C VAL A 6 -2.90 21.56 -1.10
N TRP A 7 -2.11 22.51 -1.61
CA TRP A 7 -1.76 22.57 -3.03
C TRP A 7 -0.43 21.87 -3.24
N VAL A 8 -0.41 20.93 -4.20
CA VAL A 8 0.81 20.23 -4.58
C VAL A 8 1.11 20.51 -6.03
N CYS A 9 2.09 21.36 -6.23
CA CYS A 9 2.64 21.74 -7.52
C CYS A 9 4.16 21.63 -7.39
N GLU A 10 4.70 20.43 -7.57
CA GLU A 10 6.14 20.23 -7.63
C GLU A 10 6.65 20.62 -9.02
N ASP A 11 7.92 21.03 -9.09
CA ASP A 11 8.59 21.22 -10.36
C ASP A 11 8.49 19.92 -11.18
N PRO A 12 7.85 19.94 -12.34
CA PRO A 12 7.67 18.74 -13.14
C PRO A 12 8.99 18.21 -13.71
N GLY A 13 10.07 18.99 -13.64
CA GLY A 13 11.33 18.66 -14.28
C GLY A 13 11.21 18.60 -15.81
N LEU A 14 12.03 17.75 -16.42
CA LEU A 14 12.07 17.54 -17.87
C LEU A 14 11.33 16.24 -18.26
N CYS A 15 10.79 16.21 -19.46
CA CYS A 15 10.15 15.03 -20.00
C CYS A 15 11.17 13.87 -20.11
N PRO A 16 10.90 12.68 -19.55
CA PRO A 16 11.84 11.56 -19.57
C PRO A 16 12.07 10.97 -20.96
N TYR A 17 11.27 11.33 -21.96
CA TYR A 17 11.38 10.83 -23.33
C TYR A 17 12.14 11.77 -24.26
N CYS A 18 11.91 13.08 -24.19
CA CYS A 18 12.51 14.04 -25.10
C CYS A 18 13.38 15.10 -24.42
N GLY A 19 13.48 15.08 -23.08
CA GLY A 19 14.20 16.12 -22.33
C GLY A 19 13.59 17.53 -22.41
N GLY A 20 12.43 17.69 -23.04
CA GLY A 20 11.75 18.97 -23.17
C GLY A 20 10.93 19.35 -21.92
N TRP A 21 10.44 20.58 -21.92
CA TRP A 21 9.66 21.12 -20.79
C TRP A 21 8.31 20.41 -20.62
N MET A 22 7.87 20.38 -19.38
CA MET A 22 6.52 19.94 -19.00
C MET A 22 5.63 21.15 -18.76
N LYS A 23 4.41 21.14 -19.32
CA LYS A 23 3.39 22.18 -19.12
C LYS A 23 2.25 21.67 -18.24
N VAL A 24 1.59 22.56 -17.50
CA VAL A 24 0.40 22.20 -16.72
C VAL A 24 -0.71 21.72 -17.68
N GLN A 25 -1.17 20.51 -17.45
CA GLN A 25 -2.29 19.94 -18.19
C GLN A 25 -3.63 20.24 -17.51
N LYS A 26 -3.68 19.95 -16.23
CA LYS A 26 -4.89 20.11 -15.40
C LYS A 26 -4.58 20.17 -13.93
N THR A 27 -5.52 20.72 -13.19
CA THR A 27 -5.54 20.71 -11.73
C THR A 27 -6.74 19.90 -11.25
N ARG A 28 -6.54 18.99 -10.31
CA ARG A 28 -7.58 18.11 -9.79
C ARG A 28 -7.74 18.26 -8.28
N PRO A 29 -8.83 18.89 -7.80
CA PRO A 29 -9.17 18.87 -6.39
C PRO A 29 -9.80 17.51 -6.00
N ARG A 30 -9.45 17.00 -4.81
CA ARG A 30 -10.07 15.83 -4.22
C ARG A 30 -9.90 15.85 -2.70
N ILE A 31 -10.72 15.09 -1.97
CA ILE A 31 -10.50 14.89 -0.54
C ILE A 31 -9.52 13.74 -0.39
N ALA A 32 -8.40 14.01 0.26
CA ALA A 32 -7.42 13.01 0.67
C ALA A 32 -7.57 12.71 2.17
N LYS A 33 -7.14 11.52 2.58
CA LYS A 33 -7.28 11.01 3.94
C LYS A 33 -5.95 10.39 4.36
N THR A 34 -5.30 10.97 5.38
CA THR A 34 -4.04 10.48 5.97
C THR A 34 -4.13 10.52 7.48
N LEU A 35 -3.30 9.78 8.19
CA LEU A 35 -3.26 9.85 9.66
C LEU A 35 -2.67 11.17 10.15
N GLU A 36 -1.74 11.74 9.38
CA GLU A 36 -1.05 12.98 9.72
C GLU A 36 -1.98 14.20 9.68
N PHE A 37 -2.86 14.28 8.66
CA PHE A 37 -3.69 15.46 8.41
C PHE A 37 -5.20 15.20 8.54
N GLY A 38 -5.61 13.96 8.84
CA GLY A 38 -7.01 13.57 8.76
C GLY A 38 -7.54 13.64 7.32
N SER A 39 -8.79 14.10 7.17
CA SER A 39 -9.40 14.37 5.87
C SER A 39 -9.16 15.82 5.45
N PHE A 40 -8.55 16.05 4.30
CA PHE A 40 -8.21 17.38 3.79
C PHE A 40 -8.44 17.50 2.29
N ARG A 41 -8.55 18.73 1.80
CA ARG A 41 -8.68 19.01 0.38
C ARG A 41 -7.28 19.06 -0.26
N LEU A 42 -6.97 18.05 -1.06
CA LEU A 42 -5.79 17.99 -1.89
C LEU A 42 -6.08 18.61 -3.27
N VAL A 43 -5.24 19.54 -3.70
CA VAL A 43 -5.28 20.10 -5.06
C VAL A 43 -4.00 19.69 -5.77
N GLU A 44 -4.10 18.71 -6.66
CA GLU A 44 -2.98 18.12 -7.37
C GLU A 44 -2.87 18.69 -8.78
N VAL A 45 -1.65 19.11 -9.17
CA VAL A 45 -1.35 19.63 -10.52
C VAL A 45 -0.73 18.51 -11.35
N PHE A 46 -1.27 18.29 -12.53
CA PHE A 46 -0.76 17.32 -13.51
C PHE A 46 -0.04 18.08 -14.62
N HIS A 47 1.13 17.57 -14.96
CA HIS A 47 1.93 18.12 -16.05
C HIS A 47 1.96 17.15 -17.24
N VAL A 48 2.10 17.68 -18.45
CA VAL A 48 2.19 16.93 -19.71
C VAL A 48 3.39 17.45 -20.51
N CYS A 49 4.01 16.59 -21.28
CA CYS A 49 5.10 17.01 -22.16
C CYS A 49 4.63 18.09 -23.16
N ALA A 50 5.35 19.20 -23.24
CA ALA A 50 5.05 20.29 -24.16
C ALA A 50 5.21 19.87 -25.64
N GLY A 51 6.07 18.86 -25.92
CA GLY A 51 6.28 18.26 -27.23
C GLY A 51 5.35 17.08 -27.54
N ASP A 52 4.26 16.90 -26.76
CA ASP A 52 3.22 15.88 -26.95
C ASP A 52 3.74 14.43 -27.03
N CYS A 53 4.86 14.14 -26.34
CA CYS A 53 5.38 12.79 -26.22
C CYS A 53 4.34 11.80 -25.69
N ARG A 54 4.38 10.59 -26.25
CA ARG A 54 3.46 9.52 -25.89
C ARG A 54 4.18 8.28 -25.42
N HIS A 55 3.56 7.56 -24.50
CA HIS A 55 3.95 6.21 -24.14
C HIS A 55 3.70 5.23 -25.32
N PRO A 56 4.32 4.04 -25.33
CA PRO A 56 4.02 3.00 -26.33
C PRO A 56 2.53 2.63 -26.42
N SER A 57 1.78 2.84 -25.34
CA SER A 57 0.32 2.67 -25.29
C SER A 57 -0.47 3.80 -25.97
N GLY A 58 0.19 4.81 -26.54
CA GLY A 58 -0.44 5.98 -27.15
C GLY A 58 -0.87 7.08 -26.16
N ALA A 59 -0.82 6.85 -24.86
CA ALA A 59 -1.16 7.84 -23.84
C ALA A 59 -0.08 8.93 -23.77
N LEU A 60 -0.52 10.20 -23.53
CA LEU A 60 0.41 11.32 -23.33
C LEU A 60 1.32 11.06 -22.10
N VAL A 61 2.59 11.44 -22.21
CA VAL A 61 3.53 11.42 -21.09
C VAL A 61 3.11 12.49 -20.09
N THR A 62 2.64 12.04 -18.91
CA THR A 62 2.18 12.91 -17.84
C THR A 62 2.99 12.68 -16.58
N GLN A 63 3.23 13.75 -15.83
CA GLN A 63 3.85 13.67 -14.51
C GLN A 63 2.89 14.17 -13.44
N ARG A 64 2.99 13.55 -12.27
CA ARG A 64 2.27 13.90 -11.05
C ARG A 64 3.28 14.26 -9.97
N ALA A 65 2.84 15.04 -8.99
CA ALA A 65 3.66 15.33 -7.84
C ALA A 65 4.12 14.03 -7.14
N GLN A 66 5.43 13.89 -6.96
CA GLN A 66 6.02 12.68 -6.36
C GLN A 66 5.59 12.52 -4.90
N SER A 67 5.51 13.62 -4.15
CA SER A 67 5.03 13.64 -2.77
C SER A 67 3.63 13.04 -2.63
N VAL A 68 2.75 13.26 -3.60
CA VAL A 68 1.40 12.67 -3.61
C VAL A 68 1.45 11.17 -3.89
N THR A 69 2.26 10.73 -4.85
CA THR A 69 2.37 9.31 -5.21
C THR A 69 3.06 8.48 -4.13
N GLN A 70 3.94 9.07 -3.34
CA GLN A 70 4.58 8.43 -2.19
C GLN A 70 3.67 8.33 -0.97
N ARG A 71 2.71 9.24 -0.80
CA ARG A 71 1.82 9.29 0.37
C ARG A 71 0.48 8.61 0.17
N LEU A 72 -0.09 8.70 -1.02
CA LEU A 72 -1.40 8.15 -1.32
C LEU A 72 -1.31 6.86 -2.14
N LEU A 73 -2.16 5.92 -1.79
CA LEU A 73 -2.32 4.67 -2.53
C LEU A 73 -2.69 4.93 -4.01
N PRO A 74 -2.18 4.14 -4.95
CA PRO A 74 -2.55 4.25 -6.36
C PRO A 74 -4.05 4.18 -6.55
N ARG A 75 -4.60 5.09 -7.37
CA ARG A 75 -6.04 5.19 -7.67
C ARG A 75 -6.93 5.34 -6.43
N SER A 76 -6.40 5.92 -5.35
CA SER A 76 -7.10 6.10 -4.08
C SER A 76 -6.95 7.53 -3.58
N THR A 77 -7.80 7.91 -2.65
CA THR A 77 -7.72 9.15 -1.87
C THR A 77 -7.16 8.90 -0.47
N VAL A 78 -6.85 7.65 -0.15
CA VAL A 78 -6.39 7.24 1.19
C VAL A 78 -4.89 7.02 1.18
N GLY A 79 -4.22 7.44 2.24
CA GLY A 79 -2.78 7.29 2.43
C GLY A 79 -2.34 5.86 2.75
N TYR A 80 -1.07 5.59 2.47
CA TYR A 80 -0.41 4.34 2.88
C TYR A 80 -0.41 4.18 4.41
N ASP A 81 -0.24 5.27 5.14
CA ASP A 81 -0.27 5.33 6.60
C ASP A 81 -1.60 4.82 7.18
N VAL A 82 -2.72 5.26 6.61
CA VAL A 82 -4.07 4.80 7.02
C VAL A 82 -4.24 3.31 6.72
N MET A 83 -3.82 2.86 5.53
CA MET A 83 -3.90 1.44 5.15
C MET A 83 -3.07 0.57 6.09
N THR A 84 -1.82 0.94 6.33
CA THR A 84 -0.90 0.19 7.20
C THR A 84 -1.43 0.14 8.62
N TRP A 85 -1.84 1.27 9.16
CA TRP A 85 -2.39 1.32 10.51
C TRP A 85 -3.65 0.46 10.65
N ALA A 86 -4.60 0.58 9.71
CA ALA A 86 -5.84 -0.21 9.73
C ALA A 86 -5.58 -1.72 9.57
N GLY A 87 -4.58 -2.09 8.79
CA GLY A 87 -4.13 -3.47 8.65
C GLY A 87 -3.54 -4.02 9.94
N LEU A 88 -2.63 -3.27 10.58
CA LEU A 88 -2.04 -3.65 11.87
C LEU A 88 -3.10 -3.79 12.96
N GLN A 89 -4.08 -2.87 13.05
CA GLN A 89 -5.16 -2.98 14.02
C GLN A 89 -5.92 -4.30 13.85
N ARG A 90 -6.19 -4.71 12.62
CA ARG A 90 -6.96 -5.93 12.34
C ARG A 90 -6.14 -7.20 12.55
N PHE A 91 -4.95 -7.28 11.96
CA PHE A 91 -4.21 -8.54 11.82
C PHE A 91 -3.17 -8.76 12.92
N LEU A 92 -2.62 -7.70 13.49
CA LEU A 92 -1.66 -7.80 14.58
C LEU A 92 -2.34 -7.63 15.97
N TYR A 93 -3.23 -6.64 16.09
CA TYR A 93 -3.87 -6.33 17.38
C TYR A 93 -5.27 -6.94 17.52
N HIS A 94 -5.76 -7.68 16.53
CA HIS A 94 -7.04 -8.41 16.53
C HIS A 94 -8.27 -7.53 16.82
N ARG A 95 -8.19 -6.21 16.61
CA ARG A 95 -9.29 -5.29 16.84
C ARG A 95 -10.44 -5.52 15.88
N GLN A 96 -11.66 -5.30 16.37
CA GLN A 96 -12.85 -5.35 15.54
C GLN A 96 -12.86 -4.17 14.54
N ARG A 97 -13.62 -4.36 13.46
CA ARG A 97 -13.66 -3.35 12.38
C ARG A 97 -14.30 -2.05 12.85
N GLU A 98 -15.33 -2.16 13.65
CA GLU A 98 -16.07 -1.03 14.22
C GLU A 98 -15.20 -0.20 15.16
N GLU A 99 -14.39 -0.83 16.00
CA GLU A 99 -13.42 -0.15 16.87
C GLU A 99 -12.35 0.59 16.07
N THR A 100 -11.84 -0.08 15.01
CA THR A 100 -10.85 0.50 14.10
C THR A 100 -11.42 1.72 13.37
N GLN A 101 -12.69 1.64 12.94
CA GLN A 101 -13.39 2.73 12.27
C GLN A 101 -13.59 3.93 13.21
N ALA A 102 -14.08 3.68 14.43
CA ALA A 102 -14.29 4.72 15.42
C ALA A 102 -12.98 5.45 15.80
N GLU A 103 -11.87 4.72 15.88
CA GLU A 103 -10.56 5.33 16.15
C GLU A 103 -10.05 6.17 14.97
N LEU A 104 -10.25 5.72 13.73
CA LEU A 104 -9.93 6.51 12.55
C LEU A 104 -10.76 7.80 12.49
N GLU A 105 -12.04 7.72 12.82
CA GLU A 105 -12.93 8.87 12.85
C GLU A 105 -12.49 9.92 13.89
N ARG A 106 -12.06 9.47 15.08
CA ARG A 106 -11.47 10.35 16.12
C ARG A 106 -10.19 11.05 15.62
N ARG A 107 -9.45 10.43 14.71
CA ARG A 107 -8.27 11.01 14.04
C ARG A 107 -8.61 11.85 12.81
N GLY A 108 -9.90 12.14 12.58
CA GLY A 108 -10.36 12.93 11.43
C GLY A 108 -10.34 12.17 10.10
N VAL A 109 -10.23 10.84 10.12
CA VAL A 109 -10.23 9.98 8.93
C VAL A 109 -11.56 9.22 8.86
N ALA A 110 -12.56 9.84 8.25
CA ALA A 110 -13.86 9.20 8.05
C ALA A 110 -13.80 8.18 6.91
N LEU A 111 -14.03 6.90 7.23
CA LEU A 111 -14.11 5.79 6.27
C LEU A 111 -15.38 4.98 6.55
N SER A 112 -16.02 4.51 5.49
CA SER A 112 -17.09 3.52 5.64
C SER A 112 -16.51 2.15 5.99
N THR A 113 -17.32 1.29 6.60
CA THR A 113 -16.94 -0.10 6.94
C THR A 113 -16.47 -0.88 5.70
N GLY A 114 -17.11 -0.63 4.54
CA GLY A 114 -16.72 -1.23 3.27
C GLY A 114 -15.36 -0.73 2.75
N GLU A 115 -15.06 0.57 2.88
CA GLU A 115 -13.74 1.12 2.53
C GLU A 115 -12.67 0.57 3.44
N LEU A 116 -12.92 0.49 4.75
CA LEU A 116 -12.00 -0.08 5.72
C LEU A 116 -11.68 -1.55 5.40
N GLY A 117 -12.69 -2.36 5.08
CA GLY A 117 -12.49 -3.74 4.67
C GLY A 117 -11.68 -3.90 3.37
N LYS A 118 -11.83 -2.97 2.41
CA LYS A 118 -11.00 -2.93 1.19
C LYS A 118 -9.55 -2.58 1.51
N LEU A 119 -9.31 -1.62 2.41
CA LEU A 119 -7.97 -1.24 2.84
C LEU A 119 -7.25 -2.37 3.57
N GLN A 120 -7.95 -3.09 4.46
CA GLN A 120 -7.40 -4.24 5.17
C GLN A 120 -6.99 -5.37 4.21
N ARG A 121 -7.81 -5.68 3.20
CA ARG A 121 -7.41 -6.64 2.16
C ARG A 121 -6.21 -6.16 1.34
N ARG A 122 -6.19 -4.88 0.99
CA ARG A 122 -5.08 -4.28 0.26
C ARG A 122 -3.78 -4.31 1.06
N PHE A 123 -3.86 -4.10 2.38
CA PHE A 123 -2.71 -4.25 3.27
C PHE A 123 -2.09 -5.65 3.16
N LEU A 124 -2.88 -6.73 3.16
CA LEU A 124 -2.37 -8.09 2.97
C LEU A 124 -1.69 -8.26 1.61
N GLN A 125 -2.28 -7.74 0.53
CA GLN A 125 -1.66 -7.78 -0.80
C GLN A 125 -0.32 -7.05 -0.86
N TYR A 126 -0.18 -5.92 -0.14
CA TYR A 126 1.09 -5.21 -0.04
C TYR A 126 2.11 -5.97 0.81
N LEU A 127 1.69 -6.63 1.89
CA LEU A 127 2.58 -7.48 2.69
C LEU A 127 3.08 -8.68 1.90
N GLU A 128 2.20 -9.37 1.18
CA GLU A 128 2.55 -10.48 0.30
C GLU A 128 3.60 -10.04 -0.72
N ARG A 129 3.33 -8.95 -1.45
CA ARG A 129 4.28 -8.40 -2.40
C ARG A 129 5.62 -8.00 -1.77
N LEU A 130 5.58 -7.36 -0.61
CA LEU A 130 6.79 -6.97 0.13
C LEU A 130 7.58 -8.21 0.56
N HIS A 131 6.91 -9.27 0.97
CA HIS A 131 7.54 -10.53 1.32
C HIS A 131 8.24 -11.15 0.10
N GLU A 132 7.55 -11.26 -1.03
CA GLU A 132 8.12 -11.73 -2.29
C GLU A 132 9.36 -10.92 -2.70
N ASP A 133 9.25 -9.58 -2.71
CA ASP A 133 10.34 -8.68 -3.07
C ASP A 133 11.55 -8.78 -2.10
N ARG A 134 11.32 -9.17 -0.84
CA ARG A 134 12.36 -9.30 0.19
C ARG A 134 12.92 -10.71 0.35
N THR A 135 12.28 -11.71 -0.21
CA THR A 135 12.71 -13.12 -0.11
C THR A 135 14.19 -13.33 -0.49
N PRO A 136 14.75 -12.73 -1.57
CA PRO A 136 16.17 -12.89 -1.88
C PRO A 136 17.09 -12.36 -0.78
N ALA A 137 16.75 -11.21 -0.18
CA ALA A 137 17.54 -10.64 0.91
C ALA A 137 17.43 -11.48 2.20
N LEU A 138 16.23 -12.00 2.51
CA LEU A 138 16.05 -12.94 3.62
C LEU A 138 16.89 -14.20 3.44
N ARG A 139 16.90 -14.77 2.25
CA ARG A 139 17.71 -15.93 1.90
C ARG A 139 19.19 -15.68 2.13
N THR A 140 19.72 -14.55 1.65
CA THR A 140 21.12 -14.18 1.86
C THR A 140 21.49 -14.12 3.34
N VAL A 141 20.64 -13.52 4.17
CA VAL A 141 20.88 -13.45 5.62
C VAL A 141 20.87 -14.85 6.25
N LEU A 142 19.94 -15.72 5.85
CA LEU A 142 19.86 -17.08 6.36
C LEU A 142 21.09 -17.91 5.94
N GLU A 143 21.59 -17.73 4.72
CA GLU A 143 22.82 -18.38 4.24
C GLU A 143 24.05 -17.93 5.04
N MET A 144 24.12 -16.65 5.43
CA MET A 144 25.21 -16.13 6.29
C MET A 144 25.19 -16.73 7.70
N ASP A 145 24.05 -17.21 8.19
CA ASP A 145 23.96 -17.93 9.48
C ASP A 145 24.50 -19.37 9.43
N GLY A 146 25.01 -19.81 8.26
CA GLY A 146 25.52 -21.18 8.06
C GLY A 146 24.42 -22.22 7.87
N GLY A 147 23.24 -21.80 7.50
CA GLY A 147 22.02 -22.59 7.37
C GLY A 147 21.06 -22.36 8.53
N TRP A 148 19.92 -23.03 8.48
CA TRP A 148 18.85 -22.93 9.50
C TRP A 148 18.04 -24.22 9.56
N PRO A 149 17.51 -24.60 10.72
CA PRO A 149 16.54 -25.68 10.79
C PRO A 149 15.21 -25.22 10.15
N LEU A 150 14.73 -25.98 9.17
CA LEU A 150 13.41 -25.78 8.61
C LEU A 150 12.38 -26.39 9.54
N GLN A 151 11.47 -25.58 10.02
CA GLN A 151 10.28 -26.03 10.77
C GLN A 151 9.06 -25.93 9.88
N ALA A 152 8.23 -26.95 9.86
CA ALA A 152 6.94 -26.94 9.21
C ALA A 152 5.86 -27.19 10.26
N ASP A 153 4.85 -26.34 10.28
CA ASP A 153 3.69 -26.47 11.16
C ASP A 153 2.42 -26.44 10.34
N ALA A 154 1.42 -27.22 10.74
CA ALA A 154 0.16 -27.33 10.04
C ALA A 154 -1.01 -27.15 11.00
N THR A 155 -1.83 -26.14 10.75
CA THR A 155 -3.01 -25.84 11.57
C THR A 155 -4.29 -26.03 10.75
N GLY A 156 -5.17 -26.92 11.24
CA GLY A 156 -6.47 -27.17 10.65
C GLY A 156 -7.48 -26.04 10.96
N GLU A 157 -8.18 -25.56 9.95
CA GLU A 157 -9.21 -24.51 10.08
C GLU A 157 -10.64 -25.08 10.21
N GLY A 158 -10.87 -26.09 11.02
CA GLY A 158 -12.24 -26.56 11.30
C GLY A 158 -13.08 -26.84 10.04
N GLY A 159 -12.59 -27.68 9.12
CA GLY A 159 -13.27 -28.02 7.86
C GLY A 159 -13.06 -27.04 6.70
N ARG A 160 -12.25 -25.99 6.87
CA ARG A 160 -11.93 -25.01 5.82
C ARG A 160 -10.58 -25.27 5.14
N GLY A 161 -9.93 -26.39 5.44
CA GLY A 161 -8.62 -26.76 4.96
C GLY A 161 -7.54 -26.67 6.04
N THR A 162 -6.31 -26.89 5.63
CA THR A 162 -5.12 -26.83 6.50
C THR A 162 -4.22 -25.72 6.03
N LEU A 163 -3.74 -24.88 6.95
CA LEU A 163 -2.69 -23.90 6.72
C LEU A 163 -1.35 -24.58 7.07
N LEU A 164 -0.49 -24.77 6.08
CA LEU A 164 0.89 -25.20 6.27
C LEU A 164 1.79 -23.99 6.27
N VAL A 165 2.64 -23.86 7.28
CA VAL A 165 3.59 -22.74 7.42
C VAL A 165 5.00 -23.31 7.50
N ALA A 166 5.92 -22.76 6.69
CA ALA A 166 7.34 -23.04 6.74
C ALA A 166 8.07 -21.89 7.45
N LEU A 167 8.91 -22.22 8.42
CA LEU A 167 9.63 -21.29 9.28
C LEU A 167 11.14 -21.54 9.25
N ALA A 168 11.93 -20.47 9.27
CA ALA A 168 13.35 -20.55 9.63
C ALA A 168 13.44 -20.58 11.17
N GLY A 169 13.70 -21.78 11.72
CA GLY A 169 13.52 -22.06 13.15
C GLY A 169 14.28 -21.14 14.10
N TRP A 170 15.55 -20.84 13.83
CA TRP A 170 16.34 -19.98 14.72
C TRP A 170 15.89 -18.53 14.78
N ARG A 171 15.34 -18.02 13.68
CA ARG A 171 14.87 -16.61 13.60
C ARG A 171 13.37 -16.47 13.75
N GLY A 172 12.63 -17.58 13.71
CA GLY A 172 11.18 -17.56 13.73
C GLY A 172 10.55 -16.84 12.53
N TRP A 173 11.27 -16.75 11.40
CA TRP A 173 10.77 -16.08 10.21
C TRP A 173 9.90 -17.01 9.40
N VAL A 174 8.72 -16.54 9.04
CA VAL A 174 7.86 -17.23 8.07
C VAL A 174 8.51 -17.11 6.69
N LEU A 175 8.86 -18.25 6.12
CA LEU A 175 9.42 -18.33 4.77
C LEU A 175 8.31 -18.40 3.74
N GLU A 176 7.29 -19.19 4.04
CA GLU A 176 6.12 -19.35 3.17
C GLU A 176 4.96 -19.94 3.96
N ALA A 177 3.73 -19.76 3.44
CA ALA A 177 2.53 -20.35 3.99
C ALA A 177 1.59 -20.78 2.86
N TRP A 178 1.04 -22.00 2.93
CA TRP A 178 0.15 -22.56 1.92
C TRP A 178 -1.15 -22.98 2.55
N LYS A 179 -2.23 -22.69 1.86
CA LYS A 179 -3.52 -23.28 2.19
C LYS A 179 -3.71 -24.56 1.37
N ILE A 180 -3.84 -25.67 2.06
CA ILE A 180 -4.09 -26.97 1.48
C ILE A 180 -5.58 -27.27 1.66
N SER A 181 -6.30 -27.49 0.55
CA SER A 181 -7.67 -28.01 0.62
C SER A 181 -7.61 -29.47 1.06
N THR A 182 -8.22 -29.79 2.19
CA THR A 182 -8.50 -31.19 2.54
C THR A 182 -9.75 -31.61 1.77
N GLU A 183 -9.56 -32.07 0.55
CA GLU A 183 -10.58 -32.90 -0.09
C GLU A 183 -10.47 -34.30 0.53
N CYS A 184 -11.44 -34.65 1.38
CA CYS A 184 -11.72 -36.02 1.78
C CYS A 184 -12.77 -36.59 0.86
#